data_7c1311d4dd9e83dfedfb562617eb701d
#
_entry.id   7c1311d4dd9e83dfedfb562617eb701d
#
_cell.length_a   1.000
_cell.length_b   1.000
_cell.length_c   1.000
_cell.angle_alpha   90.00
_cell.angle_beta   90.00
_cell.angle_gamma   90.00
#
_symmetry.space_group_name_H-M   'P 1'
#
loop_
_entity.id
_entity.type
_entity.pdbx_description
1 polymer ?
#
loop_
_entity_poly.entity_id
_entity_poly.type
_entity_poly.pdbx_seq_one_letter_code
_entity_poly.pdbx_strand_id
1 'polypeptide(L)'
;RLLAAARKEGSVLLYTSLTTSDLTEVTAAFEKRYGIKVNIWRGSASDVLQRILTEATANRFDFDAVHISTPEMEAMRREQLLQAVKSPHFKDLIPAALPAHREWAVTCFNLYVQSYNTTKVKKEELPKTYWDLLDRRWKGRLGIEATTNEWFYAMVKNMGEEKGLKFFRDLVAINNPSQRIG
;
A
#
# COMPACT_ATOMS: atom_id res chain seq x y z
N ARG A 1 10.69 30.13 8.39
CA ARG A 1 10.18 30.76 7.15
C ARG A 1 9.10 29.92 6.49
N LEU A 2 9.36 28.63 6.20
CA LEU A 2 8.39 27.72 5.55
C LEU A 2 7.09 27.57 6.37
N LEU A 3 7.20 27.26 7.67
CA LEU A 3 6.02 27.11 8.54
C LEU A 3 5.17 28.38 8.64
N ALA A 4 5.80 29.54 8.63
CA ALA A 4 5.07 30.81 8.67
C ALA A 4 4.29 31.05 7.36
N ALA A 5 4.87 30.67 6.21
CA ALA A 5 4.19 30.72 4.92
C ALA A 5 2.99 29.75 4.88
N ALA A 6 3.19 28.49 5.27
CA ALA A 6 2.14 27.48 5.30
C ALA A 6 0.97 27.86 6.26
N ARG A 7 1.27 28.48 7.41
CA ARG A 7 0.24 29.00 8.31
C ARG A 7 -0.55 30.17 7.70
N LYS A 8 0.08 30.94 6.82
CA LYS A 8 -0.61 32.03 6.11
C LYS A 8 -1.56 31.49 5.04
N GLU A 9 -1.22 30.37 4.41
CA GLU A 9 -2.08 29.65 3.47
C GLU A 9 -3.26 28.98 4.21
N GLY A 10 -3.04 28.52 5.44
CA GLY A 10 -4.07 28.08 6.39
C GLY A 10 -4.53 26.65 6.23
N SER A 11 -4.39 26.03 5.08
CA SER A 11 -4.83 24.64 4.86
C SER A 11 -3.95 23.90 3.86
N VAL A 12 -4.04 22.57 3.88
CA VAL A 12 -3.44 21.62 2.93
C VAL A 12 -4.51 20.66 2.44
N LEU A 13 -4.56 20.35 1.16
CA LEU A 13 -5.43 19.35 0.57
C LEU A 13 -4.67 18.04 0.37
N LEU A 14 -5.06 17.00 1.11
CA LEU A 14 -4.50 15.67 1.06
C LEU A 14 -5.40 14.71 0.27
N TYR A 15 -4.87 14.13 -0.81
CA TYR A 15 -5.49 12.99 -1.47
C TYR A 15 -4.92 11.69 -0.91
N THR A 16 -5.78 10.73 -0.51
CA THR A 16 -5.28 9.58 0.22
C THR A 16 -6.15 8.33 0.12
N SER A 17 -5.52 7.17 0.29
CA SER A 17 -6.17 5.87 0.46
C SER A 17 -6.09 5.34 1.90
N LEU A 18 -5.56 6.11 2.85
CA LEU A 18 -5.53 5.71 4.26
C LEU A 18 -6.93 5.43 4.80
N THR A 19 -7.02 4.56 5.81
CA THR A 19 -8.28 4.31 6.52
C THR A 19 -8.75 5.55 7.28
N THR A 20 -10.04 5.65 7.51
CA THR A 20 -10.60 6.81 8.23
C THR A 20 -10.06 6.91 9.66
N SER A 21 -9.82 5.78 10.32
CA SER A 21 -9.23 5.73 11.66
C SER A 21 -7.85 6.37 11.70
N ASP A 22 -6.97 5.93 10.79
CA ASP A 22 -5.59 6.42 10.72
C ASP A 22 -5.54 7.91 10.36
N LEU A 23 -6.39 8.33 9.42
CA LEU A 23 -6.50 9.73 9.02
C LEU A 23 -6.88 10.64 10.19
N THR A 24 -7.86 10.25 10.98
CA THR A 24 -8.34 11.06 12.11
C THR A 24 -7.21 11.35 13.08
N GLU A 25 -6.42 10.35 13.43
CA GLU A 25 -5.32 10.53 14.40
C GLU A 25 -4.17 11.37 13.81
N VAL A 26 -3.75 11.04 12.58
CA VAL A 26 -2.62 11.74 11.93
C VAL A 26 -2.95 13.20 11.65
N THR A 27 -4.14 13.48 11.11
CA THR A 27 -4.51 14.86 10.78
C THR A 27 -4.75 15.71 12.01
N ALA A 28 -5.40 15.17 13.07
CA ALA A 28 -5.57 15.87 14.33
C ALA A 28 -4.23 16.23 14.98
N ALA A 29 -3.26 15.30 14.95
CA ALA A 29 -1.92 15.55 15.46
C ALA A 29 -1.19 16.64 14.66
N PHE A 30 -1.33 16.62 13.34
CA PHE A 30 -0.74 17.62 12.44
C PHE A 30 -1.36 19.00 12.67
N GLU A 31 -2.67 19.11 12.67
CA GLU A 31 -3.41 20.36 12.90
C GLU A 31 -3.07 20.98 14.26
N LYS A 32 -3.04 20.14 15.33
CA LYS A 32 -2.65 20.57 16.67
C LYS A 32 -1.22 21.11 16.71
N ARG A 33 -0.28 20.44 16.01
CA ARG A 33 1.13 20.81 16.04
C ARG A 33 1.45 22.04 15.22
N TYR A 34 0.83 22.18 14.07
CA TYR A 34 1.23 23.20 13.08
C TYR A 34 0.22 24.33 12.93
N GLY A 35 -1.03 24.16 13.36
CA GLY A 35 -2.10 25.15 13.22
C GLY A 35 -2.52 25.31 11.73
N ILE A 36 -2.44 24.26 10.94
CA ILE A 36 -2.77 24.23 9.50
C ILE A 36 -3.86 23.18 9.33
N LYS A 37 -5.00 23.54 8.72
CA LYS A 37 -6.12 22.64 8.50
C LYS A 37 -5.80 21.62 7.43
N VAL A 38 -6.20 20.34 7.62
CA VAL A 38 -6.08 19.30 6.60
C VAL A 38 -7.44 19.03 5.99
N ASN A 39 -7.60 19.39 4.72
CA ASN A 39 -8.73 18.98 3.91
C ASN A 39 -8.40 17.63 3.26
N ILE A 40 -9.35 16.71 3.24
CA ILE A 40 -9.11 15.34 2.79
C ILE A 40 -10.04 15.00 1.63
N TRP A 41 -9.47 14.47 0.57
CA TRP A 41 -10.20 13.67 -0.39
C TRP A 41 -9.71 12.22 -0.31
N ARG A 42 -10.63 11.28 -0.05
CA ARG A 42 -10.31 9.87 0.17
C ARG A 42 -10.97 8.97 -0.88
N GLY A 43 -10.18 8.06 -1.43
CA GLY A 43 -10.63 6.99 -2.34
C GLY A 43 -9.74 5.77 -2.22
N SER A 44 -9.97 4.74 -3.01
CA SER A 44 -8.97 3.68 -3.19
C SER A 44 -7.70 4.27 -3.83
N ALA A 45 -6.57 3.57 -3.73
CA ALA A 45 -5.32 4.05 -4.35
C ALA A 45 -5.50 4.28 -5.86
N SER A 46 -6.23 3.39 -6.53
CA SER A 46 -6.55 3.51 -7.96
C SER A 46 -7.47 4.70 -8.26
N ASP A 47 -8.48 4.98 -7.41
CA ASP A 47 -9.37 6.12 -7.58
C ASP A 47 -8.61 7.44 -7.43
N VAL A 48 -7.70 7.51 -6.43
CA VAL A 48 -6.83 8.67 -6.22
C VAL A 48 -5.95 8.91 -7.44
N LEU A 49 -5.28 7.87 -7.94
CA LEU A 49 -4.45 7.97 -9.13
C LEU A 49 -5.27 8.43 -10.34
N GLN A 50 -6.42 7.80 -10.59
CA GLN A 50 -7.29 8.14 -11.73
C GLN A 50 -7.75 9.61 -11.67
N ARG A 51 -8.10 10.10 -10.49
CA ARG A 51 -8.48 11.50 -10.28
C ARG A 51 -7.32 12.43 -10.60
N ILE A 52 -6.13 12.16 -10.07
CA ILE A 52 -4.94 12.98 -10.30
C ILE A 52 -4.60 13.04 -11.80
N LEU A 53 -4.63 11.89 -12.49
CA LEU A 53 -4.37 11.84 -13.93
C LEU A 53 -5.41 12.65 -14.72
N THR A 54 -6.68 12.57 -14.33
CA THR A 54 -7.76 13.36 -14.95
C THR A 54 -7.58 14.87 -14.72
N GLU A 55 -7.24 15.27 -13.50
CA GLU A 55 -6.95 16.67 -13.17
C GLU A 55 -5.73 17.19 -13.94
N ALA A 56 -4.66 16.39 -14.03
CA ALA A 56 -3.44 16.73 -14.76
C ALA A 56 -3.68 16.91 -16.27
N THR A 57 -4.51 16.06 -16.90
CA THR A 57 -4.90 16.25 -18.31
C THR A 57 -5.65 17.55 -18.55
N ALA A 58 -6.38 18.04 -17.55
CA ALA A 58 -7.03 19.33 -17.57
C ALA A 58 -6.12 20.49 -17.11
N ASN A 59 -4.82 20.23 -16.93
CA ASN A 59 -3.82 21.18 -16.39
C ASN A 59 -4.24 21.74 -15.01
N ARG A 60 -4.87 20.89 -14.19
CA ARG A 60 -5.27 21.21 -12.82
C ARG A 60 -4.45 20.35 -11.84
N PHE A 61 -4.02 20.99 -10.75
CA PHE A 61 -3.23 20.36 -9.69
C PHE A 61 -3.80 20.83 -8.35
N ASP A 62 -4.99 20.33 -8.01
CA ASP A 62 -5.77 20.84 -6.88
C ASP A 62 -5.23 20.33 -5.54
N PHE A 63 -4.51 19.21 -5.51
CA PHE A 63 -3.95 18.62 -4.29
C PHE A 63 -2.55 19.17 -3.93
N ASP A 64 -2.26 19.27 -2.66
CA ASP A 64 -0.94 19.68 -2.14
C ASP A 64 -0.07 18.46 -1.78
N ALA A 65 -0.71 17.39 -1.30
CA ALA A 65 -0.04 16.16 -0.90
C ALA A 65 -0.86 14.93 -1.30
N VAL A 66 -0.17 13.82 -1.53
CA VAL A 66 -0.78 12.53 -1.82
C VAL A 66 -0.19 11.44 -0.94
N HIS A 67 -1.04 10.53 -0.46
CA HIS A 67 -0.64 9.33 0.26
C HIS A 67 -1.41 8.12 -0.29
N ILE A 68 -0.73 7.32 -1.09
CA ILE A 68 -1.26 6.11 -1.73
C ILE A 68 -0.19 5.03 -1.80
N SER A 69 -0.52 3.86 -2.33
CA SER A 69 0.40 2.73 -2.45
C SER A 69 1.54 3.01 -3.44
N THR A 70 2.65 2.32 -3.26
CA THR A 70 3.87 2.51 -4.07
C THR A 70 3.66 2.32 -5.58
N PRO A 71 2.88 1.34 -6.08
CA PRO A 71 2.65 1.20 -7.51
C PRO A 71 2.03 2.45 -8.16
N GLU A 72 1.05 3.05 -7.49
CA GLU A 72 0.38 4.26 -7.95
C GLU A 72 1.29 5.49 -7.84
N MET A 73 2.13 5.57 -6.79
CA MET A 73 3.16 6.61 -6.68
C MET A 73 4.17 6.51 -7.82
N GLU A 74 4.59 5.30 -8.19
CA GLU A 74 5.48 5.08 -9.33
C GLU A 74 4.82 5.46 -10.66
N ALA A 75 3.53 5.21 -10.83
CA ALA A 75 2.78 5.67 -12.00
C ALA A 75 2.77 7.21 -12.08
N MET A 76 2.48 7.90 -10.98
CA MET A 76 2.56 9.37 -10.92
C MET A 76 3.96 9.90 -11.25
N ARG A 77 5.01 9.23 -10.78
CA ARG A 77 6.39 9.61 -11.08
C ARG A 77 6.70 9.51 -12.59
N ARG A 78 6.25 8.44 -13.24
CA ARG A 78 6.42 8.25 -14.69
C ARG A 78 5.73 9.33 -15.51
N GLU A 79 4.60 9.82 -15.02
CA GLU A 79 3.86 10.96 -15.59
C GLU A 79 4.42 12.33 -15.15
N GLN A 80 5.55 12.35 -14.41
CA GLN A 80 6.22 13.57 -13.93
C GLN A 80 5.32 14.49 -13.06
N LEU A 81 4.40 13.88 -12.32
CA LEU A 81 3.45 14.58 -11.46
C LEU A 81 3.96 14.82 -10.03
N LEU A 82 5.17 14.36 -9.74
CA LEU A 82 5.80 14.48 -8.42
C LEU A 82 7.04 15.36 -8.50
N GLN A 83 7.44 15.90 -7.36
CA GLN A 83 8.68 16.66 -7.23
C GLN A 83 9.54 16.09 -6.10
N ALA A 84 10.87 16.23 -6.23
CA ALA A 84 11.79 15.77 -5.19
C ALA A 84 11.61 16.59 -3.90
N VAL A 85 11.39 15.90 -2.79
CA VAL A 85 11.16 16.49 -1.47
C VAL A 85 12.44 16.47 -0.65
N LYS A 86 12.69 17.56 0.07
CA LYS A 86 13.76 17.66 1.06
C LYS A 86 13.15 17.87 2.45
N SER A 87 13.36 16.91 3.33
CA SER A 87 12.88 17.01 4.72
C SER A 87 14.01 16.71 5.70
N PRO A 88 14.14 17.46 6.79
CA PRO A 88 15.10 17.15 7.86
C PRO A 88 14.77 15.82 8.54
N HIS A 89 13.55 15.31 8.45
CA HIS A 89 13.10 14.04 9.03
C HIS A 89 13.53 12.82 8.18
N PHE A 90 13.99 13.01 6.96
CA PHE A 90 14.46 11.88 6.13
C PHE A 90 15.66 11.13 6.71
N LYS A 91 16.47 11.81 7.54
CA LYS A 91 17.59 11.19 8.24
C LYS A 91 17.16 10.11 9.26
N ASP A 92 15.91 10.18 9.71
CA ASP A 92 15.34 9.27 10.71
C ASP A 92 14.65 8.06 10.06
N LEU A 93 14.55 8.03 8.72
CA LEU A 93 13.96 6.94 7.97
C LEU A 93 15.00 5.84 7.68
N ILE A 94 14.52 4.59 7.64
CA ILE A 94 15.34 3.49 7.15
C ILE A 94 15.61 3.66 5.64
N PRO A 95 16.76 3.19 5.12
CA PRO A 95 17.10 3.40 3.69
C PRO A 95 16.05 2.93 2.71
N ALA A 96 15.36 1.83 3.01
CA ALA A 96 14.30 1.28 2.16
C ALA A 96 13.05 2.19 2.06
N ALA A 97 12.86 3.12 3.00
CA ALA A 97 11.73 4.04 3.00
C ALA A 97 11.94 5.29 2.13
N LEU A 98 13.14 5.48 1.60
CA LEU A 98 13.49 6.67 0.84
C LEU A 98 14.10 6.30 -0.52
N PRO A 99 13.32 6.26 -1.60
CA PRO A 99 13.83 6.03 -2.94
C PRO A 99 14.89 7.05 -3.35
N ALA A 100 15.83 6.65 -4.22
CA ALA A 100 16.95 7.50 -4.64
C ALA A 100 16.50 8.81 -5.32
N HIS A 101 15.38 8.80 -6.05
CA HIS A 101 14.81 9.99 -6.70
C HIS A 101 14.17 10.97 -5.70
N ARG A 102 13.82 10.53 -4.48
CA ARG A 102 13.25 11.36 -3.40
C ARG A 102 11.93 12.07 -3.71
N GLU A 103 11.19 11.60 -4.70
CA GLU A 103 9.89 12.17 -5.07
C GLU A 103 8.76 11.70 -4.15
N TRP A 104 9.00 10.66 -3.34
CA TRP A 104 8.17 10.29 -2.20
C TRP A 104 9.01 9.70 -1.06
N ALA A 105 8.39 9.50 0.08
CA ALA A 105 8.91 8.72 1.20
C ALA A 105 7.84 7.73 1.66
N VAL A 106 8.28 6.53 2.04
CA VAL A 106 7.39 5.48 2.58
C VAL A 106 7.07 5.81 4.03
N THR A 107 5.79 5.81 4.38
CA THR A 107 5.30 6.07 5.75
C THR A 107 4.94 4.79 6.50
N CYS A 108 4.64 3.71 5.78
CA CYS A 108 4.33 2.40 6.35
C CYS A 108 4.75 1.27 5.40
N PHE A 109 4.94 0.08 5.95
CA PHE A 109 5.19 -1.14 5.20
C PHE A 109 4.06 -2.12 5.43
N ASN A 110 3.50 -2.65 4.36
CA ASN A 110 2.54 -3.74 4.44
C ASN A 110 3.28 -5.07 4.60
N LEU A 111 2.94 -5.81 5.66
CA LEU A 111 3.46 -7.14 5.90
C LEU A 111 2.39 -8.17 5.55
N TYR A 112 2.68 -9.02 4.59
CA TYR A 112 1.82 -10.15 4.25
C TYR A 112 2.22 -11.35 5.07
N VAL A 113 1.29 -11.84 5.89
CA VAL A 113 1.52 -12.94 6.82
C VAL A 113 0.53 -14.07 6.57
N GLN A 114 0.92 -15.27 6.93
CA GLN A 114 0.01 -16.39 7.01
C GLN A 114 -0.60 -16.45 8.41
N SER A 115 -1.89 -16.66 8.47
CA SER A 115 -2.62 -16.90 9.72
C SER A 115 -3.36 -18.22 9.65
N TYR A 116 -3.64 -18.81 10.80
CA TYR A 116 -4.40 -20.05 10.89
C TYR A 116 -5.38 -20.02 12.05
N ASN A 117 -6.47 -20.75 11.89
CA ASN A 117 -7.45 -20.91 12.95
C ASN A 117 -6.96 -21.97 13.95
N THR A 118 -6.58 -21.53 15.15
CA THR A 118 -6.02 -22.39 16.21
C THR A 118 -7.00 -23.43 16.76
N THR A 119 -8.30 -23.27 16.53
CA THR A 119 -9.32 -24.26 16.91
C THR A 119 -9.49 -25.37 15.87
N LYS A 120 -8.99 -25.17 14.64
CA LYS A 120 -9.17 -26.10 13.51
C LYS A 120 -7.88 -26.75 13.03
N VAL A 121 -6.74 -26.14 13.32
CA VAL A 121 -5.42 -26.60 12.86
C VAL A 121 -4.46 -26.51 14.03
N LYS A 122 -3.77 -27.61 14.32
CA LYS A 122 -2.71 -27.63 15.33
C LYS A 122 -1.43 -27.06 14.75
N LYS A 123 -0.58 -26.49 15.61
CA LYS A 123 0.69 -25.88 15.20
C LYS A 123 1.61 -26.86 14.45
N GLU A 124 1.58 -28.11 14.85
CA GLU A 124 2.39 -29.19 14.29
C GLU A 124 1.94 -29.63 12.88
N GLU A 125 0.69 -29.27 12.51
CA GLU A 125 0.11 -29.56 11.20
C GLU A 125 0.41 -28.46 10.17
N LEU A 126 0.96 -27.30 10.61
CA LEU A 126 1.20 -26.17 9.73
C LEU A 126 2.16 -26.52 8.60
N PRO A 127 1.94 -25.97 7.40
CA PRO A 127 2.88 -26.10 6.29
C PRO A 127 4.21 -25.43 6.69
N LYS A 128 5.32 -26.06 6.37
CA LYS A 128 6.66 -25.50 6.58
C LYS A 128 7.12 -24.64 5.41
N THR A 129 6.60 -24.94 4.24
CA THR A 129 6.86 -24.23 3.01
C THR A 129 5.56 -23.92 2.27
N TYR A 130 5.59 -23.00 1.33
CA TYR A 130 4.44 -22.75 0.47
C TYR A 130 4.05 -23.99 -0.35
N TRP A 131 5.00 -24.82 -0.74
CA TRP A 131 4.75 -26.05 -1.52
C TRP A 131 3.92 -27.07 -0.76
N ASP A 132 4.01 -27.09 0.57
CA ASP A 132 3.21 -27.98 1.41
C ASP A 132 1.70 -27.64 1.37
N LEU A 133 1.36 -26.43 0.91
CA LEU A 133 -0.02 -26.03 0.68
C LEU A 133 -0.66 -26.74 -0.52
N LEU A 134 0.12 -27.41 -1.38
CA LEU A 134 -0.40 -28.22 -2.49
C LEU A 134 -0.92 -29.58 -2.02
N ASP A 135 -0.63 -29.98 -0.79
CA ASP A 135 -1.18 -31.23 -0.22
C ASP A 135 -2.72 -31.15 -0.18
N ARG A 136 -3.38 -32.20 -0.68
CA ARG A 136 -4.85 -32.32 -0.74
C ARG A 136 -5.55 -32.23 0.61
N ARG A 137 -4.83 -32.47 1.74
CA ARG A 137 -5.35 -32.27 3.09
C ARG A 137 -5.85 -30.84 3.35
N TRP A 138 -5.38 -29.90 2.58
CA TRP A 138 -5.78 -28.48 2.64
C TRP A 138 -7.00 -28.13 1.79
N LYS A 139 -7.56 -29.08 1.02
CA LYS A 139 -8.73 -28.84 0.19
C LYS A 139 -9.91 -28.32 1.02
N GLY A 140 -10.45 -27.14 0.62
CA GLY A 140 -11.54 -26.47 1.32
C GLY A 140 -11.16 -25.86 2.67
N ARG A 141 -9.87 -25.83 3.03
CA ARG A 141 -9.35 -25.29 4.30
C ARG A 141 -8.48 -24.05 4.11
N LEU A 142 -8.24 -23.62 2.89
CA LEU A 142 -7.43 -22.46 2.57
C LEU A 142 -8.30 -21.25 2.26
N GLY A 143 -7.83 -20.07 2.69
CA GLY A 143 -8.32 -18.78 2.28
C GLY A 143 -7.19 -17.98 1.64
N ILE A 144 -7.52 -17.17 0.64
CA ILE A 144 -6.59 -16.28 -0.03
C ILE A 144 -7.26 -14.92 -0.22
N GLU A 145 -6.54 -13.86 0.01
CA GLU A 145 -6.96 -12.52 -0.37
C GLU A 145 -6.81 -12.37 -1.88
N ALA A 146 -7.89 -11.94 -2.57
CA ALA A 146 -7.98 -12.02 -4.02
C ALA A 146 -7.53 -10.74 -4.74
N THR A 147 -7.38 -9.62 -4.02
CA THR A 147 -7.11 -8.31 -4.61
C THR A 147 -5.68 -7.83 -4.41
N THR A 148 -4.87 -8.56 -3.63
CA THR A 148 -3.50 -8.17 -3.29
C THR A 148 -2.50 -8.60 -4.38
N ASN A 149 -2.41 -7.82 -5.43
CA ASN A 149 -1.52 -8.09 -6.56
C ASN A 149 -0.03 -8.04 -6.17
N GLU A 150 0.34 -7.17 -5.24
CA GLU A 150 1.72 -7.01 -4.78
C GLU A 150 2.24 -8.29 -4.09
N TRP A 151 1.41 -8.89 -3.23
CA TRP A 151 1.76 -10.16 -2.61
C TRP A 151 1.92 -11.27 -3.65
N PHE A 152 0.97 -11.39 -4.58
CA PHE A 152 1.02 -12.38 -5.66
C PHE A 152 2.29 -12.21 -6.51
N TYR A 153 2.58 -10.98 -6.94
CA TYR A 153 3.78 -10.67 -7.71
C TYR A 153 5.06 -11.01 -6.94
N ALA A 154 5.15 -10.60 -5.67
CA ALA A 154 6.32 -10.88 -4.83
C ALA A 154 6.55 -12.39 -4.66
N MET A 155 5.49 -13.17 -4.47
CA MET A 155 5.55 -14.61 -4.35
C MET A 155 6.02 -15.27 -5.64
N VAL A 156 5.43 -14.90 -6.78
CA VAL A 156 5.81 -15.42 -8.10
C VAL A 156 7.27 -15.10 -8.41
N LYS A 157 7.70 -13.87 -8.15
CA LYS A 157 9.08 -13.45 -8.35
C LYS A 157 10.06 -14.22 -7.47
N ASN A 158 9.72 -14.44 -6.20
CA ASN A 158 10.57 -15.15 -5.23
C ASN A 158 10.72 -16.65 -5.56
N MET A 159 9.66 -17.27 -6.07
CA MET A 159 9.67 -18.67 -6.49
C MET A 159 10.34 -18.88 -7.86
N GLY A 160 10.56 -17.81 -8.62
CA GLY A 160 10.84 -17.82 -10.06
C GLY A 160 9.54 -17.88 -10.86
N GLU A 161 9.43 -17.05 -11.88
CA GLU A 161 8.17 -16.77 -12.58
C GLU A 161 7.40 -18.02 -13.00
N GLU A 162 8.05 -18.93 -13.72
CA GLU A 162 7.42 -20.16 -14.21
C GLU A 162 6.92 -21.04 -13.07
N LYS A 163 7.78 -21.28 -12.06
CA LYS A 163 7.46 -22.11 -10.90
C LYS A 163 6.37 -21.46 -10.04
N GLY A 164 6.45 -20.16 -9.82
CA GLY A 164 5.48 -19.41 -9.05
C GLY A 164 4.09 -19.41 -9.69
N LEU A 165 4.01 -19.15 -11.00
CA LEU A 165 2.75 -19.23 -11.73
C LEU A 165 2.18 -20.65 -11.75
N LYS A 166 3.04 -21.66 -11.88
CA LYS A 166 2.62 -23.07 -11.78
C LYS A 166 2.09 -23.38 -10.38
N PHE A 167 2.77 -22.94 -9.32
CA PHE A 167 2.32 -23.12 -7.93
C PHE A 167 0.89 -22.60 -7.72
N PHE A 168 0.59 -21.39 -8.14
CA PHE A 168 -0.75 -20.83 -7.96
C PHE A 168 -1.82 -21.53 -8.80
N ARG A 169 -1.51 -21.95 -10.02
CA ARG A 169 -2.41 -22.78 -10.84
C ARG A 169 -2.71 -24.12 -10.15
N ASP A 170 -1.68 -24.80 -9.66
CA ASP A 170 -1.82 -26.07 -8.97
C ASP A 170 -2.59 -25.90 -7.64
N LEU A 171 -2.34 -24.83 -6.88
CA LEU A 171 -3.03 -24.52 -5.63
C LEU A 171 -4.55 -24.38 -5.87
N VAL A 172 -4.93 -23.65 -6.90
CA VAL A 172 -6.35 -23.50 -7.27
C VAL A 172 -6.93 -24.83 -7.74
N ALA A 173 -6.25 -25.55 -8.61
CA ALA A 173 -6.75 -26.81 -9.18
C ALA A 173 -6.90 -27.92 -8.13
N ILE A 174 -5.97 -28.03 -7.19
CA ILE A 174 -5.91 -29.10 -6.17
C ILE A 174 -6.82 -28.77 -4.98
N ASN A 175 -6.71 -27.56 -4.44
CA ASN A 175 -7.25 -27.20 -3.14
C ASN A 175 -8.38 -26.19 -3.16
N ASN A 176 -8.61 -25.52 -4.32
CA ASN A 176 -9.67 -24.54 -4.53
C ASN A 176 -9.83 -23.57 -3.33
N PRO A 177 -8.83 -22.72 -3.04
CA PRO A 177 -8.86 -21.85 -1.88
C PRO A 177 -10.04 -20.88 -1.96
N SER A 178 -10.66 -20.61 -0.81
CA SER A 178 -11.73 -19.60 -0.71
C SER A 178 -11.15 -18.22 -0.94
N GLN A 179 -11.63 -17.54 -1.95
CA GLN A 179 -11.23 -16.16 -2.23
C GLN A 179 -12.02 -15.20 -1.36
N ARG A 180 -11.33 -14.19 -0.83
CA ARG A 180 -11.90 -13.12 -0.01
C ARG A 180 -11.36 -11.78 -0.48
N ILE A 181 -12.16 -10.76 -0.29
CA ILE A 181 -11.79 -9.36 -0.46
C ILE A 181 -11.75 -8.77 0.96
N GLY A 182 -10.58 -8.28 1.38
CA GLY A 182 -10.35 -7.73 2.71
C GLY A 182 -10.75 -6.29 2.85
#